data_bc4226756e2df8235a4989186c4a2729
#
_entry.id   bc4226756e2df8235a4989186c4a2729
#
_cell.length_a   1.000
_cell.length_b   1.000
_cell.length_c   1.000
_cell.angle_alpha   90.00
_cell.angle_beta   90.00
_cell.angle_gamma   90.00
#
_symmetry.space_group_name_H-M   'P 1'
#
loop_
_entity.id
_entity.type
_entity.pdbx_description
1 polymer ?
#
loop_
_entity_poly.entity_id
_entity_poly.type
_entity_poly.pdbx_seq_one_letter_code
_entity_poly.pdbx_strand_id
1 'polypeptide(L)'
;SEQAVSSDTLLNKILRGYLGFDGVVVSDYGAVGYASQKGNPDILKQRAVEALTAGNDIELPSNNCYKYLPELIGDSLVNEKYFEIAVKRALMLKARLGLLSTDRKLYATGNLDLDCPEYRKTSYDLACQSIVLLKNNNVLPLSGKYRKIALVGPNANTYWCMLGDYTYQSMQAFWWGGKIDPDSPKIVSVYDAFKHKANGRFTVDYERGCDWSAKNETSIIREGDPRTERLNMMLMESSDSTNWQAAINVASESDVIIAALGENPTLCGEARQRKGICLPGDQEQFLKELIATGKPVVLVMFGGRPQVIDEVEAGCSAILQAWYPGEEGGNAVVDILLGNVNPSGKLCVKI
;
A
#
# COMPACT_ATOMS: atom_id res chain seq x y z
N SER A 1 -21.70 11.46 16.52
CA SER A 1 -21.84 10.35 15.55
C SER A 1 -21.59 9.04 16.28
N GLU A 2 -22.46 8.06 16.06
CA GLU A 2 -22.34 6.71 16.61
C GLU A 2 -21.17 5.98 15.95
N GLN A 3 -20.33 5.30 16.75
CA GLN A 3 -19.22 4.50 16.22
C GLN A 3 -19.75 3.17 15.67
N ALA A 4 -19.20 2.69 14.58
CA ALA A 4 -19.63 1.42 13.95
C ALA A 4 -19.59 0.24 14.93
N VAL A 5 -18.55 0.16 15.78
CA VAL A 5 -18.32 -0.92 16.74
C VAL A 5 -19.38 -0.99 17.85
N SER A 6 -20.11 0.11 18.11
CA SER A 6 -21.17 0.21 19.13
C SER A 6 -22.53 0.60 18.53
N SER A 7 -22.70 0.46 17.22
CA SER A 7 -23.94 0.81 16.55
C SER A 7 -24.92 -0.37 16.49
N ASP A 8 -25.96 -0.35 17.31
CA ASP A 8 -27.08 -1.32 17.24
C ASP A 8 -27.74 -1.32 15.87
N THR A 9 -27.88 -0.14 15.27
CA THR A 9 -28.46 -0.01 13.93
C THR A 9 -27.62 -0.76 12.88
N LEU A 10 -26.31 -0.57 12.89
CA LEU A 10 -25.42 -1.20 11.92
C LEU A 10 -25.31 -2.71 12.18
N LEU A 11 -25.00 -3.11 13.41
CA LEU A 11 -24.63 -4.49 13.71
C LEU A 11 -25.84 -5.41 13.91
N ASN A 12 -26.85 -4.97 14.66
CA ASN A 12 -28.02 -5.81 14.93
C ASN A 12 -29.11 -5.63 13.87
N LYS A 13 -29.52 -4.40 13.51
CA LYS A 13 -30.65 -4.20 12.60
C LYS A 13 -30.27 -4.46 11.14
N ILE A 14 -29.15 -3.92 10.66
CA ILE A 14 -28.75 -4.06 9.26
C ILE A 14 -28.01 -5.39 9.06
N LEU A 15 -26.85 -5.56 9.70
CA LEU A 15 -25.97 -6.71 9.44
C LEU A 15 -26.66 -8.03 9.79
N ARG A 16 -27.21 -8.15 11.00
CA ARG A 16 -27.82 -9.41 11.45
C ARG A 16 -29.30 -9.53 11.05
N GLY A 17 -30.07 -8.46 11.19
CA GLY A 17 -31.50 -8.49 10.89
C GLY A 17 -31.79 -8.49 9.40
N TYR A 18 -31.34 -7.48 8.66
CA TYR A 18 -31.67 -7.35 7.23
C TYR A 18 -30.83 -8.25 6.35
N LEU A 19 -29.50 -8.33 6.58
CA LEU A 19 -28.59 -9.14 5.77
C LEU A 19 -28.47 -10.60 6.25
N GLY A 20 -29.03 -10.96 7.42
CA GLY A 20 -29.06 -12.33 7.94
C GLY A 20 -27.69 -12.88 8.38
N PHE A 21 -26.72 -12.02 8.71
CA PHE A 21 -25.39 -12.48 9.12
C PHE A 21 -25.42 -13.13 10.51
N ASP A 22 -25.04 -14.40 10.60
CA ASP A 22 -25.03 -15.21 11.84
C ASP A 22 -23.62 -15.42 12.44
N GLY A 23 -22.60 -14.90 11.78
CA GLY A 23 -21.21 -15.07 12.18
C GLY A 23 -20.74 -14.15 13.31
N VAL A 24 -19.44 -14.22 13.60
CA VAL A 24 -18.76 -13.41 14.62
C VAL A 24 -18.46 -12.02 14.07
N VAL A 25 -18.73 -10.99 14.86
CA VAL A 25 -18.28 -9.62 14.63
C VAL A 25 -17.10 -9.34 15.54
N VAL A 26 -16.00 -8.92 14.92
CA VAL A 26 -14.73 -8.62 15.59
C VAL A 26 -14.46 -7.12 15.44
N SER A 27 -14.03 -6.46 16.50
CA SER A 27 -13.62 -5.05 16.40
C SER A 27 -12.34 -4.89 15.59
N ASP A 28 -12.15 -3.74 14.98
CA ASP A 28 -10.81 -3.30 14.62
C ASP A 28 -9.96 -3.05 15.87
N TYR A 29 -8.65 -3.01 15.70
CA TYR A 29 -7.68 -2.86 16.79
C TYR A 29 -7.89 -1.59 17.59
N GLY A 30 -8.23 -1.77 18.88
CA GLY A 30 -8.47 -0.68 19.80
C GLY A 30 -9.80 0.06 19.60
N ALA A 31 -10.65 -0.32 18.63
CA ALA A 31 -11.85 0.43 18.26
C ALA A 31 -12.88 0.52 19.39
N VAL A 32 -13.03 -0.50 20.24
CA VAL A 32 -13.96 -0.47 21.38
C VAL A 32 -13.59 0.63 22.37
N GLY A 33 -12.30 0.75 22.69
CA GLY A 33 -11.74 1.75 23.59
C GLY A 33 -11.38 3.09 22.95
N TYR A 34 -11.54 3.21 21.62
CA TYR A 34 -11.14 4.40 20.87
C TYR A 34 -11.89 5.64 21.38
N ALA A 35 -11.17 6.75 21.53
CA ALA A 35 -11.65 8.00 22.14
C ALA A 35 -11.93 7.94 23.65
N SER A 36 -11.70 6.81 24.33
CA SER A 36 -11.61 6.87 25.80
C SER A 36 -10.36 7.65 26.21
N GLN A 37 -10.48 8.60 27.11
CA GLN A 37 -9.32 9.21 27.76
C GLN A 37 -8.47 8.07 28.34
N LYS A 38 -7.21 7.95 27.89
CA LYS A 38 -6.30 6.85 28.23
C LYS A 38 -6.45 6.43 29.69
N GLY A 39 -7.03 5.26 29.90
CA GLY A 39 -7.02 4.58 31.19
C GLY A 39 -8.14 4.89 32.19
N ASN A 40 -9.20 5.64 31.83
CA ASN A 40 -10.36 5.80 32.74
C ASN A 40 -11.21 4.51 32.74
N PRO A 41 -11.24 3.73 33.85
CA PRO A 41 -11.97 2.46 33.92
C PRO A 41 -13.47 2.60 33.67
N ASP A 42 -14.09 3.69 34.12
CA ASP A 42 -15.54 3.88 33.97
C ASP A 42 -15.93 4.05 32.50
N ILE A 43 -15.11 4.80 31.74
CA ILE A 43 -15.31 4.95 30.29
C ILE A 43 -15.12 3.62 29.59
N LEU A 44 -14.07 2.85 29.95
CA LEU A 44 -13.82 1.53 29.35
C LEU A 44 -14.96 0.54 29.66
N LYS A 45 -15.52 0.55 30.88
CA LYS A 45 -16.68 -0.23 31.25
C LYS A 45 -17.92 0.15 30.42
N GLN A 46 -18.19 1.44 30.29
CA GLN A 46 -19.28 1.92 29.44
C GLN A 46 -19.13 1.45 27.99
N ARG A 47 -17.93 1.58 27.41
CA ARG A 47 -17.65 1.14 26.05
C ARG A 47 -17.81 -0.37 25.87
N ALA A 48 -17.43 -1.17 26.87
CA ALA A 48 -17.66 -2.61 26.85
C ALA A 48 -19.15 -2.95 26.74
N VAL A 49 -20.00 -2.28 27.54
CA VAL A 49 -21.46 -2.47 27.48
C VAL A 49 -22.03 -2.06 26.13
N GLU A 50 -21.68 -0.85 25.64
CA GLU A 50 -22.15 -0.34 24.35
C GLU A 50 -21.80 -1.27 23.19
N ALA A 51 -20.55 -1.71 23.09
CA ALA A 51 -20.09 -2.56 21.99
C ALA A 51 -20.72 -3.97 22.05
N LEU A 52 -20.73 -4.60 23.24
CA LEU A 52 -21.30 -5.94 23.39
C LEU A 52 -22.80 -5.96 23.09
N THR A 53 -23.57 -4.99 23.60
CA THR A 53 -25.02 -4.91 23.39
C THR A 53 -25.38 -4.58 21.96
N ALA A 54 -24.52 -3.82 21.26
CA ALA A 54 -24.66 -3.54 19.83
C ALA A 54 -24.35 -4.75 18.94
N GLY A 55 -23.74 -5.82 19.46
CA GLY A 55 -23.47 -7.05 18.71
C GLY A 55 -22.04 -7.24 18.24
N ASN A 56 -21.07 -6.48 18.79
CA ASN A 56 -19.64 -6.76 18.63
C ASN A 56 -19.26 -7.91 19.57
N ASP A 57 -18.85 -9.04 19.04
CA ASP A 57 -18.65 -10.28 19.82
C ASP A 57 -17.23 -10.35 20.42
N ILE A 58 -16.20 -9.82 19.73
CA ILE A 58 -14.80 -9.92 20.15
C ILE A 58 -14.11 -8.55 20.06
N GLU A 59 -13.41 -8.17 21.11
CA GLU A 59 -12.53 -7.00 21.13
C GLU A 59 -11.10 -7.38 20.74
N LEU A 60 -10.46 -6.62 19.84
CA LEU A 60 -9.08 -6.78 19.42
C LEU A 60 -8.27 -5.48 19.63
N PRO A 61 -6.92 -5.58 19.72
CA PRO A 61 -6.07 -6.78 19.78
C PRO A 61 -6.02 -7.39 21.18
N SER A 62 -6.52 -6.67 22.17
CA SER A 62 -6.52 -7.02 23.58
C SER A 62 -7.87 -6.67 24.21
N ASN A 63 -8.20 -7.30 25.31
CA ASN A 63 -9.47 -7.11 26.02
C ASN A 63 -9.45 -5.89 26.97
N ASN A 64 -9.08 -4.74 26.49
CA ASN A 64 -8.96 -3.52 27.30
C ASN A 64 -10.28 -3.10 27.95
N CYS A 65 -11.39 -3.25 27.21
CA CYS A 65 -12.74 -2.98 27.68
C CYS A 65 -13.43 -4.26 28.16
N TYR A 66 -13.39 -5.33 27.38
CA TYR A 66 -14.11 -6.56 27.68
C TYR A 66 -13.60 -7.31 28.92
N LYS A 67 -12.42 -7.02 29.43
CA LYS A 67 -11.94 -7.52 30.74
C LYS A 67 -12.86 -7.14 31.90
N TYR A 68 -13.67 -6.11 31.75
CA TYR A 68 -14.64 -5.66 32.77
C TYR A 68 -16.00 -6.38 32.67
N LEU A 69 -16.28 -7.14 31.63
CA LEU A 69 -17.57 -7.82 31.45
C LEU A 69 -17.96 -8.73 32.61
N PRO A 70 -17.06 -9.53 33.23
CA PRO A 70 -17.41 -10.36 34.39
C PRO A 70 -17.97 -9.53 35.57
N GLU A 71 -17.34 -8.39 35.87
CA GLU A 71 -17.79 -7.48 36.91
C GLU A 71 -19.17 -6.85 36.55
N LEU A 72 -19.29 -6.34 35.31
CA LEU A 72 -20.51 -5.67 34.83
C LEU A 72 -21.73 -6.61 34.78
N ILE A 73 -21.51 -7.90 34.50
CA ILE A 73 -22.54 -8.93 34.52
C ILE A 73 -22.90 -9.24 35.99
N GLY A 74 -21.91 -9.40 36.89
CA GLY A 74 -22.13 -9.65 38.31
C GLY A 74 -22.89 -8.54 38.98
N ASP A 75 -22.65 -7.30 38.60
CA ASP A 75 -23.36 -6.12 39.12
C ASP A 75 -24.70 -5.84 38.39
N SER A 76 -25.12 -6.71 37.49
CA SER A 76 -26.35 -6.59 36.70
C SER A 76 -26.42 -5.31 35.83
N LEU A 77 -25.28 -4.73 35.49
CA LEU A 77 -25.15 -3.56 34.61
C LEU A 77 -25.25 -3.90 33.14
N VAL A 78 -25.05 -5.18 32.80
CA VAL A 78 -25.26 -5.73 31.45
C VAL A 78 -25.96 -7.07 31.56
N ASN A 79 -26.93 -7.34 30.67
CA ASN A 79 -27.62 -8.61 30.66
C ASN A 79 -26.70 -9.70 30.10
N GLU A 80 -26.48 -10.77 30.89
CA GLU A 80 -25.61 -11.91 30.57
C GLU A 80 -25.89 -12.55 29.22
N LYS A 81 -27.13 -12.51 28.74
CA LYS A 81 -27.52 -13.05 27.44
C LYS A 81 -26.69 -12.51 26.27
N TYR A 82 -26.24 -11.24 26.31
CA TYR A 82 -25.42 -10.65 25.26
C TYR A 82 -24.02 -11.31 25.21
N PHE A 83 -23.46 -11.55 26.40
CA PHE A 83 -22.21 -12.29 26.54
C PHE A 83 -22.35 -13.74 26.08
N GLU A 84 -23.41 -14.44 26.48
CA GLU A 84 -23.67 -15.82 26.05
C GLU A 84 -23.80 -15.92 24.50
N ILE A 85 -24.48 -14.95 23.88
CA ILE A 85 -24.63 -14.89 22.42
C ILE A 85 -23.24 -14.69 21.76
N ALA A 86 -22.42 -13.79 22.25
CA ALA A 86 -21.09 -13.53 21.71
C ALA A 86 -20.19 -14.77 21.85
N VAL A 87 -20.17 -15.39 23.03
CA VAL A 87 -19.42 -16.66 23.29
C VAL A 87 -19.93 -17.77 22.37
N LYS A 88 -21.24 -17.93 22.25
CA LYS A 88 -21.83 -18.95 21.36
C LYS A 88 -21.36 -18.78 19.92
N ARG A 89 -21.38 -17.56 19.38
CA ARG A 89 -20.90 -17.26 18.01
C ARG A 89 -19.42 -17.57 17.85
N ALA A 90 -18.57 -17.17 18.82
CA ALA A 90 -17.15 -17.49 18.81
C ALA A 90 -16.88 -19.01 18.85
N LEU A 91 -17.60 -19.75 19.69
CA LEU A 91 -17.48 -21.20 19.77
C LEU A 91 -18.00 -21.88 18.50
N MET A 92 -19.10 -21.40 17.93
CA MET A 92 -19.63 -21.92 16.66
C MET A 92 -18.65 -21.73 15.51
N LEU A 93 -17.96 -20.57 15.43
CA LEU A 93 -16.90 -20.36 14.45
C LEU A 93 -15.76 -21.37 14.63
N LYS A 94 -15.28 -21.56 15.87
CA LYS A 94 -14.26 -22.56 16.17
C LYS A 94 -14.71 -23.99 15.83
N ALA A 95 -15.98 -24.33 16.09
CA ALA A 95 -16.53 -25.62 15.74
C ALA A 95 -16.58 -25.84 14.22
N ARG A 96 -17.07 -24.84 13.46
CA ARG A 96 -17.12 -24.86 11.98
C ARG A 96 -15.72 -25.03 11.36
N LEU A 97 -14.69 -24.45 12.00
CA LEU A 97 -13.28 -24.59 11.58
C LEU A 97 -12.63 -25.89 12.08
N GLY A 98 -13.35 -26.78 12.78
CA GLY A 98 -12.81 -28.03 13.33
C GLY A 98 -11.86 -27.84 14.52
N LEU A 99 -11.74 -26.62 15.07
CA LEU A 99 -10.78 -26.29 16.12
C LEU A 99 -11.16 -26.90 17.50
N LEU A 100 -12.40 -27.33 17.66
CA LEU A 100 -12.88 -27.98 18.88
C LEU A 100 -12.82 -29.51 18.81
N SER A 101 -12.42 -30.08 17.67
CA SER A 101 -12.24 -31.52 17.52
C SER A 101 -10.95 -32.01 18.22
N THR A 102 -11.02 -33.16 18.87
CA THR A 102 -9.84 -33.85 19.41
C THR A 102 -8.94 -34.39 18.30
N ASP A 103 -9.50 -34.68 17.12
CA ASP A 103 -8.79 -35.22 15.97
C ASP A 103 -8.29 -34.15 15.00
N ARG A 104 -8.26 -32.87 15.45
CA ARG A 104 -7.75 -31.78 14.64
C ARG A 104 -6.31 -32.06 14.18
N LYS A 105 -6.10 -32.10 12.90
CA LYS A 105 -4.76 -32.06 12.32
C LYS A 105 -4.28 -30.61 12.46
N LEU A 106 -3.37 -30.37 13.40
CA LEU A 106 -2.57 -29.17 13.35
C LEU A 106 -1.75 -29.30 12.06
N TYR A 107 -1.99 -28.41 11.11
CA TYR A 107 -1.09 -28.31 9.96
C TYR A 107 0.30 -28.06 10.53
N ALA A 108 1.23 -28.98 10.23
CA ALA A 108 2.61 -28.79 10.62
C ALA A 108 3.04 -27.47 9.98
N THR A 109 3.42 -26.51 10.81
CA THR A 109 4.15 -25.33 10.38
C THR A 109 5.56 -25.81 10.04
N GLY A 110 5.72 -26.46 8.88
CA GLY A 110 7.01 -26.61 8.25
C GLY A 110 7.52 -25.22 7.87
N ASN A 111 8.79 -25.11 7.53
CA ASN A 111 9.31 -23.89 6.92
C ASN A 111 8.50 -23.64 5.64
N LEU A 112 7.54 -22.72 5.72
CA LEU A 112 6.81 -22.24 4.54
C LEU A 112 7.77 -21.34 3.77
N ASP A 113 8.13 -21.74 2.56
CA ASP A 113 8.80 -20.87 1.61
C ASP A 113 7.76 -19.91 1.04
N LEU A 114 7.71 -18.70 1.59
CA LEU A 114 6.79 -17.64 1.15
C LEU A 114 7.30 -16.92 -0.11
N ASP A 115 8.52 -17.21 -0.56
CA ASP A 115 9.15 -16.63 -1.75
C ASP A 115 9.39 -17.68 -2.86
N CYS A 116 8.60 -18.75 -2.86
CA CYS A 116 8.72 -19.82 -3.83
C CYS A 116 8.35 -19.35 -5.26
N PRO A 117 8.86 -20.02 -6.32
CA PRO A 117 8.62 -19.62 -7.70
C PRO A 117 7.15 -19.52 -8.08
N GLU A 118 6.27 -20.32 -7.47
CA GLU A 118 4.82 -20.30 -7.71
C GLU A 118 4.19 -19.00 -7.19
N TYR A 119 4.57 -18.56 -6.00
CA TYR A 119 4.08 -17.31 -5.41
C TYR A 119 4.63 -16.10 -6.17
N ARG A 120 5.90 -16.14 -6.56
CA ARG A 120 6.49 -15.12 -7.43
C ARG A 120 5.77 -15.01 -8.77
N LYS A 121 5.45 -16.15 -9.39
CA LYS A 121 4.66 -16.15 -10.62
C LYS A 121 3.29 -15.52 -10.42
N THR A 122 2.61 -15.85 -9.33
CA THR A 122 1.30 -15.26 -8.99
C THR A 122 1.40 -13.75 -8.79
N SER A 123 2.41 -13.28 -8.06
CA SER A 123 2.70 -11.86 -7.85
C SER A 123 2.95 -11.14 -9.18
N TYR A 124 3.76 -11.73 -10.07
CA TYR A 124 4.02 -11.20 -11.40
C TYR A 124 2.75 -11.13 -12.26
N ASP A 125 1.96 -12.19 -12.29
CA ASP A 125 0.72 -12.24 -13.10
C ASP A 125 -0.28 -11.17 -12.61
N LEU A 126 -0.40 -10.97 -11.29
CA LEU A 126 -1.25 -9.93 -10.71
C LEU A 126 -0.73 -8.52 -11.02
N ALA A 127 0.58 -8.31 -10.94
CA ALA A 127 1.20 -7.04 -11.33
C ALA A 127 0.90 -6.71 -12.80
N CYS A 128 1.10 -7.65 -13.72
CA CYS A 128 0.80 -7.47 -15.14
C CYS A 128 -0.68 -7.12 -15.41
N GLN A 129 -1.60 -7.73 -14.65
CA GLN A 129 -3.04 -7.50 -14.79
C GLN A 129 -3.52 -6.20 -14.15
N SER A 130 -2.77 -5.66 -13.18
CA SER A 130 -3.14 -4.44 -12.47
C SER A 130 -2.68 -3.15 -13.17
N ILE A 131 -1.59 -3.21 -13.93
CA ILE A 131 -1.00 -2.05 -14.61
C ILE A 131 -1.91 -1.59 -15.75
N VAL A 132 -2.22 -0.28 -15.76
CA VAL A 132 -3.12 0.34 -16.73
C VAL A 132 -2.33 1.19 -17.71
N LEU A 133 -2.53 0.96 -19.01
CA LEU A 133 -2.04 1.84 -20.06
C LEU A 133 -3.07 2.96 -20.28
N LEU A 134 -2.75 4.18 -19.86
CA LEU A 134 -3.63 5.35 -19.98
C LEU A 134 -3.49 6.04 -21.33
N LYS A 135 -2.28 6.07 -21.88
CA LYS A 135 -1.96 6.73 -23.14
C LYS A 135 -0.83 6.01 -23.87
N ASN A 136 -0.91 5.93 -25.20
CA ASN A 136 0.19 5.49 -26.04
C ASN A 136 0.10 6.09 -27.44
N ASN A 137 0.99 7.00 -27.75
CA ASN A 137 1.16 7.61 -29.07
C ASN A 137 2.16 6.81 -29.94
N ASN A 138 1.99 5.49 -29.99
CA ASN A 138 2.82 4.56 -30.78
C ASN A 138 4.31 4.51 -30.36
N VAL A 139 4.64 4.89 -29.11
CA VAL A 139 5.99 4.70 -28.55
C VAL A 139 6.17 3.33 -27.95
N LEU A 140 5.13 2.77 -27.37
CA LEU A 140 5.12 1.41 -26.83
C LEU A 140 4.49 0.43 -27.84
N PRO A 141 4.98 -0.82 -27.88
CA PRO A 141 6.14 -1.34 -27.14
C PRO A 141 7.47 -0.71 -27.62
N LEU A 142 8.45 -0.64 -26.71
CA LEU A 142 9.78 -0.15 -27.05
C LEU A 142 10.41 -1.04 -28.13
N SER A 143 10.51 -0.51 -29.31
CA SER A 143 11.03 -1.26 -30.48
C SER A 143 12.55 -1.21 -30.53
N GLY A 144 13.15 -2.03 -31.42
CA GLY A 144 14.58 -2.03 -31.64
C GLY A 144 15.18 -0.72 -32.15
N LYS A 145 14.36 0.30 -32.45
CA LYS A 145 14.83 1.66 -32.79
C LYS A 145 15.38 2.41 -31.59
N TYR A 146 14.93 2.08 -30.38
CA TYR A 146 15.40 2.67 -29.13
C TYR A 146 16.56 1.86 -28.58
N ARG A 147 17.78 2.38 -28.71
CA ARG A 147 19.01 1.73 -28.29
C ARG A 147 19.54 2.25 -26.96
N LYS A 148 19.28 3.52 -26.66
CA LYS A 148 19.70 4.17 -25.45
C LYS A 148 18.46 4.68 -24.70
N ILE A 149 18.21 4.13 -23.53
CA ILE A 149 17.07 4.45 -22.68
C ILE A 149 17.56 5.27 -21.49
N ALA A 150 16.98 6.44 -21.27
CA ALA A 150 17.11 7.15 -20.01
C ALA A 150 16.04 6.64 -19.04
N LEU A 151 16.44 6.11 -17.90
CA LEU A 151 15.54 5.77 -16.81
C LEU A 151 15.73 6.79 -15.70
N VAL A 152 14.74 7.62 -15.44
CA VAL A 152 14.85 8.73 -14.50
C VAL A 152 13.70 8.75 -13.49
N GLY A 153 13.88 9.46 -12.39
CA GLY A 153 12.87 9.65 -11.36
C GLY A 153 13.13 8.86 -10.08
N PRO A 154 12.49 9.27 -8.97
CA PRO A 154 12.73 8.71 -7.64
C PRO A 154 12.26 7.25 -7.50
N ASN A 155 11.35 6.80 -8.37
CA ASN A 155 10.79 5.45 -8.35
C ASN A 155 11.49 4.48 -9.30
N ALA A 156 12.53 4.92 -10.02
CA ALA A 156 13.22 4.11 -11.02
C ALA A 156 14.08 3.01 -10.42
N ASN A 157 14.87 3.33 -9.39
CA ASN A 157 15.83 2.42 -8.75
C ASN A 157 15.56 2.30 -7.24
N THR A 158 14.35 1.91 -6.91
CA THR A 158 13.91 1.63 -5.54
C THR A 158 12.81 0.59 -5.56
N TYR A 159 12.67 -0.14 -4.48
CA TYR A 159 11.56 -1.07 -4.29
C TYR A 159 10.39 -0.46 -3.48
N TRP A 160 10.61 0.67 -2.82
CA TRP A 160 9.59 1.27 -1.96
C TRP A 160 8.31 1.64 -2.72
N CYS A 161 8.43 2.11 -3.94
CA CYS A 161 7.27 2.41 -4.79
C CYS A 161 6.47 1.18 -5.25
N MET A 162 6.99 -0.03 -5.02
CA MET A 162 6.32 -1.28 -5.33
C MET A 162 5.37 -1.73 -4.20
N LEU A 163 5.53 -1.17 -3.00
CA LEU A 163 4.91 -1.64 -1.76
C LEU A 163 3.82 -0.69 -1.26
N GLY A 164 2.72 -1.26 -0.79
CA GLY A 164 1.73 -0.54 0.01
C GLY A 164 2.16 -0.42 1.48
N ASP A 165 1.43 0.40 2.24
CA ASP A 165 1.72 0.71 3.65
C ASP A 165 1.72 -0.51 4.58
N TYR A 166 0.85 -1.48 4.32
CA TYR A 166 0.66 -2.68 5.15
C TYR A 166 1.40 -3.92 4.66
N THR A 167 2.34 -3.77 3.72
CA THR A 167 3.25 -4.88 3.38
C THR A 167 4.21 -5.16 4.53
N TYR A 168 4.73 -6.38 4.61
CA TYR A 168 5.59 -6.80 5.72
C TYR A 168 6.80 -5.86 5.90
N GLN A 169 7.49 -5.51 4.81
CA GLN A 169 8.64 -4.60 4.84
C GLN A 169 8.25 -3.18 5.27
N SER A 170 7.11 -2.67 4.78
CA SER A 170 6.61 -1.35 5.20
C SER A 170 6.21 -1.37 6.68
N MET A 171 5.57 -2.43 7.16
CA MET A 171 5.23 -2.60 8.57
C MET A 171 6.48 -2.66 9.46
N GLN A 172 7.50 -3.40 9.05
CA GLN A 172 8.78 -3.43 9.79
C GLN A 172 9.42 -2.06 9.86
N ALA A 173 9.52 -1.35 8.73
CA ALA A 173 10.18 -0.07 8.66
C ALA A 173 9.43 1.04 9.40
N PHE A 174 8.10 1.13 9.19
CA PHE A 174 7.31 2.29 9.61
C PHE A 174 6.56 2.08 10.92
N TRP A 175 5.99 0.88 11.13
CA TRP A 175 5.11 0.62 12.26
C TRP A 175 5.86 0.02 13.44
N TRP A 176 6.73 -0.96 13.20
CA TRP A 176 7.44 -1.67 14.26
C TRP A 176 8.82 -1.10 14.55
N GLY A 177 9.33 -0.18 13.73
CA GLY A 177 10.60 0.50 13.92
C GLY A 177 11.81 -0.42 13.87
N GLY A 178 11.66 -1.54 13.19
CA GLY A 178 12.70 -2.54 12.99
C GLY A 178 13.55 -2.26 11.74
N LYS A 179 14.67 -2.95 11.67
CA LYS A 179 15.41 -3.09 10.42
C LYS A 179 14.65 -4.07 9.54
N ILE A 180 14.65 -3.82 8.23
CA ILE A 180 14.12 -4.80 7.27
C ILE A 180 14.97 -6.05 7.39
N ASP A 181 14.29 -7.19 7.51
CA ASP A 181 14.92 -8.48 7.55
C ASP A 181 15.72 -8.70 6.26
N PRO A 182 17.03 -8.95 6.32
CA PRO A 182 17.84 -9.22 5.14
C PRO A 182 17.40 -10.46 4.36
N ASP A 183 16.68 -11.38 5.01
CA ASP A 183 16.11 -12.58 4.40
C ASP A 183 14.71 -12.33 3.81
N SER A 184 14.21 -11.09 3.87
CA SER A 184 12.94 -10.73 3.23
C SER A 184 12.98 -10.97 1.73
N PRO A 185 11.83 -11.32 1.11
CA PRO A 185 11.72 -11.49 -0.34
C PRO A 185 12.31 -10.31 -1.10
N LYS A 186 13.11 -10.59 -2.12
CA LYS A 186 13.71 -9.56 -2.96
C LYS A 186 12.64 -8.93 -3.85
N ILE A 187 12.51 -7.63 -3.76
CA ILE A 187 11.59 -6.84 -4.57
C ILE A 187 12.36 -6.25 -5.74
N VAL A 188 11.86 -6.48 -6.95
CA VAL A 188 12.55 -6.08 -8.18
C VAL A 188 12.23 -4.63 -8.52
N SER A 189 13.24 -3.76 -8.58
CA SER A 189 13.09 -2.39 -9.09
C SER A 189 12.93 -2.35 -10.61
N VAL A 190 12.45 -1.22 -11.14
CA VAL A 190 12.40 -1.02 -12.60
C VAL A 190 13.80 -1.08 -13.21
N TYR A 191 14.78 -0.48 -12.52
CA TYR A 191 16.17 -0.49 -12.97
C TYR A 191 16.77 -1.89 -13.02
N ASP A 192 16.57 -2.70 -11.98
CA ASP A 192 17.06 -4.09 -11.96
C ASP A 192 16.42 -4.92 -13.07
N ALA A 193 15.11 -4.77 -13.27
CA ALA A 193 14.39 -5.46 -14.33
C ALA A 193 14.92 -5.08 -15.72
N PHE A 194 15.19 -3.80 -15.98
CA PHE A 194 15.80 -3.37 -17.23
C PHE A 194 17.21 -3.96 -17.43
N LYS A 195 18.04 -3.94 -16.38
CA LYS A 195 19.40 -4.52 -16.45
C LYS A 195 19.37 -6.01 -16.81
N HIS A 196 18.48 -6.75 -16.18
CA HIS A 196 18.33 -8.18 -16.45
C HIS A 196 17.82 -8.48 -17.86
N LYS A 197 16.97 -7.61 -18.43
CA LYS A 197 16.31 -7.82 -19.72
C LYS A 197 17.02 -7.15 -20.90
N ALA A 198 18.04 -6.35 -20.67
CA ALA A 198 18.75 -5.62 -21.74
C ALA A 198 19.38 -6.59 -22.77
N ASN A 199 20.08 -7.62 -22.32
CA ASN A 199 20.71 -8.66 -23.17
C ASN A 199 21.42 -8.10 -24.41
N GLY A 200 22.09 -6.95 -24.30
CA GLY A 200 22.78 -6.28 -25.41
C GLY A 200 21.86 -5.60 -26.46
N ARG A 201 20.54 -5.63 -26.27
CA ARG A 201 19.59 -5.01 -27.22
C ARG A 201 19.52 -3.50 -27.09
N PHE A 202 19.72 -2.98 -25.87
CA PHE A 202 19.71 -1.57 -25.51
C PHE A 202 20.58 -1.32 -24.28
N THR A 203 20.96 -0.06 -24.06
CA THR A 203 21.56 0.41 -22.81
C THR A 203 20.55 1.18 -22.00
N VAL A 204 20.70 1.16 -20.68
CA VAL A 204 19.88 1.93 -19.75
C VAL A 204 20.79 2.77 -18.87
N ASP A 205 20.70 4.06 -19.05
CA ASP A 205 21.38 5.03 -18.20
C ASP A 205 20.39 5.54 -17.15
N TYR A 206 20.77 5.47 -15.88
CA TYR A 206 19.92 5.83 -14.77
C TYR A 206 20.43 7.09 -14.06
N GLU A 207 19.51 7.99 -13.82
CA GLU A 207 19.71 9.12 -12.90
C GLU A 207 18.40 9.40 -12.12
N ARG A 208 18.53 9.62 -10.81
CA ARG A 208 17.36 9.88 -9.98
C ARG A 208 16.65 11.19 -10.36
N GLY A 209 17.38 12.24 -10.54
CA GLY A 209 16.93 13.57 -10.95
C GLY A 209 16.24 14.36 -9.83
N CYS A 210 15.09 13.92 -9.37
CA CYS A 210 14.30 14.63 -8.36
C CYS A 210 13.93 13.72 -7.17
N ASP A 211 13.34 14.32 -6.15
CA ASP A 211 12.83 13.61 -4.96
C ASP A 211 11.34 13.29 -5.02
N TRP A 212 10.88 12.50 -4.03
CA TRP A 212 9.45 12.23 -3.82
C TRP A 212 8.68 13.43 -3.29
N SER A 213 9.33 14.35 -2.59
CA SER A 213 8.69 15.53 -2.01
C SER A 213 9.58 16.77 -2.18
N ALA A 214 8.98 17.95 -2.18
CA ALA A 214 9.75 19.19 -2.09
C ALA A 214 10.47 19.27 -0.74
N LYS A 215 11.63 19.96 -0.69
CA LYS A 215 12.48 20.09 0.50
C LYS A 215 11.76 20.53 1.79
N ASN A 216 10.57 21.13 1.67
CA ASN A 216 9.77 21.62 2.79
C ASN A 216 8.41 20.88 2.93
N GLU A 217 8.19 19.83 2.15
CA GLU A 217 6.96 19.05 2.20
C GLU A 217 7.19 17.87 3.17
N THR A 218 6.86 18.09 4.44
CA THR A 218 6.85 16.99 5.41
C THR A 218 5.61 16.15 5.21
N SER A 219 5.75 14.83 5.25
CA SER A 219 4.58 13.94 5.37
C SER A 219 3.87 14.30 6.67
N ILE A 220 2.65 14.84 6.59
CA ILE A 220 1.89 15.22 7.77
C ILE A 220 1.35 13.93 8.39
N ILE A 221 2.18 13.28 9.18
CA ILE A 221 1.71 12.37 10.21
C ILE A 221 1.31 13.25 11.41
N ARG A 222 0.33 12.80 12.13
CA ARG A 222 -0.20 13.47 13.32
C ARG A 222 0.95 13.96 14.21
N GLU A 223 0.96 15.24 14.57
CA GLU A 223 1.95 15.82 15.45
C GLU A 223 2.14 14.97 16.72
N GLY A 224 3.40 14.64 17.04
CA GLY A 224 3.74 13.75 18.16
C GLY A 224 3.68 12.24 17.87
N ASP A 225 3.43 11.81 16.62
CA ASP A 225 3.51 10.40 16.23
C ASP A 225 5.00 10.02 16.02
N PRO A 226 5.52 9.00 16.75
CA PRO A 226 6.93 8.59 16.62
C PRO A 226 7.31 8.05 15.23
N ARG A 227 6.31 7.75 14.38
CA ARG A 227 6.53 7.35 12.98
C ARG A 227 6.97 8.53 12.11
N THR A 228 6.63 9.76 12.50
CA THR A 228 6.97 10.98 11.75
C THR A 228 8.48 11.13 11.54
N GLU A 229 9.28 10.92 12.60
CA GLU A 229 10.74 11.03 12.52
C GLU A 229 11.33 9.98 11.57
N ARG A 230 10.85 8.74 11.61
CA ARG A 230 11.35 7.66 10.75
C ARG A 230 11.00 7.88 9.30
N LEU A 231 9.78 8.34 9.02
CA LEU A 231 9.34 8.68 7.66
C LEU A 231 10.14 9.86 7.11
N ASN A 232 10.39 10.87 7.94
CA ASN A 232 11.22 12.01 7.56
C ASN A 232 12.66 11.59 7.29
N MET A 233 13.27 10.71 8.11
CA MET A 233 14.60 10.17 7.86
C MET A 233 14.69 9.46 6.50
N MET A 234 13.71 8.62 6.16
CA MET A 234 13.69 7.93 4.87
C MET A 234 13.51 8.88 3.69
N LEU A 235 12.74 9.95 3.86
CA LEU A 235 12.64 11.01 2.85
C LEU A 235 13.95 11.80 2.72
N MET A 236 14.66 12.00 3.83
CA MET A 236 15.92 12.75 3.86
C MET A 236 17.13 11.96 3.36
N GLU A 237 17.22 10.65 3.66
CA GLU A 237 18.27 9.76 3.10
C GLU A 237 18.26 9.73 1.57
N SER A 238 17.15 10.12 0.98
CA SER A 238 16.99 10.19 -0.45
C SER A 238 17.44 11.53 -1.06
N SER A 239 17.47 12.62 -0.29
CA SER A 239 17.66 13.97 -0.82
C SER A 239 19.10 14.29 -1.26
N ASP A 240 20.10 13.62 -0.69
CA ASP A 240 21.52 13.88 -0.99
C ASP A 240 21.99 13.34 -2.35
N SER A 241 21.19 12.52 -3.01
CA SER A 241 21.52 11.86 -4.28
C SER A 241 20.81 12.45 -5.50
N THR A 242 20.04 13.54 -5.35
CA THR A 242 19.32 14.13 -6.47
C THR A 242 20.24 15.03 -7.31
N ASN A 243 20.33 14.74 -8.60
CA ASN A 243 21.02 15.58 -9.56
C ASN A 243 20.13 15.82 -10.77
N TRP A 244 19.33 16.86 -10.69
CA TRP A 244 18.38 17.25 -11.73
C TRP A 244 19.05 17.45 -13.10
N GLN A 245 20.14 18.20 -13.13
CA GLN A 245 20.84 18.47 -14.38
C GLN A 245 21.47 17.20 -15.00
N ALA A 246 22.00 16.29 -14.18
CA ALA A 246 22.52 15.03 -14.68
C ALA A 246 21.41 14.19 -15.32
N ALA A 247 20.23 14.15 -14.74
CA ALA A 247 19.09 13.44 -15.30
C ALA A 247 18.63 14.04 -16.65
N ILE A 248 18.60 15.39 -16.77
CA ILE A 248 18.30 16.06 -18.04
C ILE A 248 19.37 15.80 -19.08
N ASN A 249 20.64 15.73 -18.71
CA ASN A 249 21.73 15.38 -19.62
C ASN A 249 21.58 13.95 -20.15
N VAL A 250 21.38 12.97 -19.27
CA VAL A 250 21.13 11.58 -19.65
C VAL A 250 19.89 11.47 -20.54
N ALA A 251 18.80 12.18 -20.22
CA ALA A 251 17.58 12.23 -21.02
C ALA A 251 17.86 12.77 -22.43
N SER A 252 18.58 13.88 -22.54
CA SER A 252 18.88 14.54 -23.82
C SER A 252 19.75 13.66 -24.75
N GLU A 253 20.62 12.85 -24.20
CA GLU A 253 21.48 11.92 -24.94
C GLU A 253 20.83 10.59 -25.28
N SER A 254 19.61 10.33 -24.84
CA SER A 254 18.92 9.06 -25.02
C SER A 254 17.94 9.11 -26.20
N ASP A 255 17.50 7.92 -26.63
CA ASP A 255 16.48 7.79 -27.68
C ASP A 255 15.05 7.91 -27.15
N VAL A 256 14.85 7.50 -25.89
CA VAL A 256 13.57 7.51 -25.17
C VAL A 256 13.81 7.66 -23.68
N ILE A 257 12.89 8.36 -23.01
CA ILE A 257 12.93 8.61 -21.59
C ILE A 257 11.82 7.81 -20.90
N ILE A 258 12.18 7.04 -19.87
CA ILE A 258 11.24 6.41 -18.95
C ILE A 258 11.29 7.19 -17.63
N ALA A 259 10.25 7.95 -17.36
CA ALA A 259 10.12 8.74 -16.13
C ALA A 259 9.29 7.96 -15.11
N ALA A 260 9.95 7.37 -14.11
CA ALA A 260 9.33 6.63 -13.02
C ALA A 260 9.05 7.57 -11.83
N LEU A 261 7.83 8.09 -11.78
CA LEU A 261 7.40 9.15 -10.86
C LEU A 261 6.24 8.70 -9.97
N GLY A 262 5.83 9.57 -9.05
CA GLY A 262 4.68 9.35 -8.17
C GLY A 262 5.05 9.24 -6.70
N GLU A 263 4.31 8.42 -6.00
CA GLU A 263 4.39 8.27 -4.54
C GLU A 263 5.17 7.02 -4.12
N ASN A 264 5.43 6.94 -2.84
CA ASN A 264 5.89 5.76 -2.13
C ASN A 264 5.09 5.60 -0.82
N PRO A 265 5.29 4.56 0.00
CA PRO A 265 4.55 4.37 1.25
C PRO A 265 4.70 5.51 2.26
N THR A 266 5.74 6.35 2.16
CA THR A 266 5.90 7.49 3.08
C THR A 266 4.89 8.62 2.80
N LEU A 267 4.37 8.70 1.57
CA LEU A 267 3.44 9.73 1.12
C LEU A 267 1.99 9.24 1.05
N CYS A 268 1.76 7.94 0.95
CA CYS A 268 0.44 7.34 0.80
C CYS A 268 0.28 6.13 1.72
N GLY A 269 -0.48 6.29 2.78
CA GLY A 269 -0.75 5.26 3.78
C GLY A 269 -1.65 5.79 4.89
N GLU A 270 -1.88 4.98 5.93
CA GLU A 270 -2.67 5.39 7.08
C GLU A 270 -2.06 6.58 7.79
N ALA A 271 -2.90 7.54 8.15
CA ALA A 271 -2.55 8.79 8.82
C ALA A 271 -1.60 9.70 8.00
N ARG A 272 -1.47 9.47 6.69
CA ARG A 272 -0.66 10.28 5.77
C ARG A 272 -1.57 11.06 4.84
N GLN A 273 -1.59 12.36 5.02
CA GLN A 273 -2.42 13.27 4.24
C GLN A 273 -1.56 14.10 3.30
N ARG A 274 -2.01 14.23 2.06
CA ARG A 274 -1.49 15.21 1.12
C ARG A 274 -2.59 16.21 0.76
N LYS A 275 -2.20 17.49 0.59
CA LYS A 275 -3.13 18.58 0.24
C LYS A 275 -3.64 18.49 -1.20
N GLY A 276 -2.93 17.79 -2.08
CA GLY A 276 -3.27 17.67 -3.49
C GLY A 276 -3.16 16.24 -3.99
N ILE A 277 -3.68 16.02 -5.18
CA ILE A 277 -3.64 14.74 -5.91
C ILE A 277 -2.75 14.78 -7.15
N CYS A 278 -1.97 15.86 -7.33
CA CYS A 278 -0.95 15.97 -8.39
C CYS A 278 0.29 15.13 -8.05
N LEU A 279 1.25 15.03 -8.96
CA LEU A 279 2.57 14.46 -8.66
C LEU A 279 3.19 15.18 -7.45
N PRO A 280 3.86 14.44 -6.52
CA PRO A 280 4.42 15.05 -5.33
C PRO A 280 5.64 15.92 -5.62
N GLY A 281 5.85 16.91 -4.75
CA GLY A 281 7.02 17.77 -4.79
C GLY A 281 7.22 18.48 -6.13
N ASP A 282 8.44 18.44 -6.63
CA ASP A 282 8.83 19.10 -7.88
C ASP A 282 8.77 18.16 -9.10
N GLN A 283 8.16 16.97 -8.96
CA GLN A 283 8.14 15.94 -10.00
C GLN A 283 7.43 16.40 -11.29
N GLU A 284 6.39 17.24 -11.18
CA GLU A 284 5.70 17.78 -12.35
C GLU A 284 6.60 18.75 -13.11
N GLN A 285 7.32 19.62 -12.41
CA GLN A 285 8.28 20.54 -13.03
C GLN A 285 9.44 19.77 -13.68
N PHE A 286 9.95 18.74 -13.00
CA PHE A 286 10.95 17.82 -13.57
C PHE A 286 10.48 17.16 -14.85
N LEU A 287 9.24 16.69 -14.87
CA LEU A 287 8.63 16.07 -16.06
C LEU A 287 8.49 17.08 -17.20
N LYS A 288 8.13 18.35 -16.93
CA LYS A 288 8.09 19.42 -17.94
C LYS A 288 9.46 19.64 -18.59
N GLU A 289 10.54 19.59 -17.83
CA GLU A 289 11.90 19.71 -18.38
C GLU A 289 12.34 18.48 -19.19
N LEU A 290 11.95 17.28 -18.76
CA LEU A 290 12.17 16.07 -19.56
C LEU A 290 11.45 16.16 -20.92
N ILE A 291 10.20 16.61 -20.93
CA ILE A 291 9.43 16.83 -22.15
C ILE A 291 10.10 17.89 -23.04
N ALA A 292 10.63 18.95 -22.47
CA ALA A 292 11.34 20.02 -23.19
C ALA A 292 12.62 19.54 -23.91
N THR A 293 13.17 18.37 -23.58
CA THR A 293 14.28 17.74 -24.33
C THR A 293 13.89 17.35 -25.75
N GLY A 294 12.60 17.28 -26.05
CA GLY A 294 12.07 16.84 -27.36
C GLY A 294 12.16 15.32 -27.60
N LYS A 295 12.62 14.55 -26.64
CA LYS A 295 12.65 13.09 -26.72
C LYS A 295 11.29 12.49 -26.35
N PRO A 296 10.90 11.33 -26.90
CA PRO A 296 9.70 10.62 -26.45
C PRO A 296 9.79 10.32 -24.94
N VAL A 297 8.78 10.74 -24.18
CA VAL A 297 8.69 10.50 -22.74
C VAL A 297 7.59 9.48 -22.45
N VAL A 298 7.96 8.42 -21.77
CA VAL A 298 7.03 7.43 -21.19
C VAL A 298 6.96 7.67 -19.70
N LEU A 299 5.82 8.11 -19.20
CA LEU A 299 5.57 8.30 -17.79
C LEU A 299 5.05 7.00 -17.17
N VAL A 300 5.71 6.51 -16.12
CA VAL A 300 5.26 5.38 -15.29
C VAL A 300 4.96 5.92 -13.90
N MET A 301 3.68 5.96 -13.55
CA MET A 301 3.22 6.50 -12.27
C MET A 301 3.06 5.39 -11.23
N PHE A 302 3.65 5.61 -10.06
CA PHE A 302 3.52 4.75 -8.89
C PHE A 302 2.74 5.48 -7.79
N GLY A 303 1.98 4.74 -7.00
CA GLY A 303 1.25 5.27 -5.86
C GLY A 303 -0.09 4.60 -5.60
N GLY A 304 -0.61 4.74 -4.40
CA GLY A 304 -1.86 4.12 -3.97
C GLY A 304 -3.11 4.91 -4.33
N ARG A 305 -2.97 6.07 -4.97
CA ARG A 305 -4.09 6.94 -5.36
C ARG A 305 -3.96 7.41 -6.81
N PRO A 306 -5.06 7.78 -7.47
CA PRO A 306 -5.01 8.47 -8.75
C PRO A 306 -4.26 9.80 -8.63
N GLN A 307 -3.45 10.13 -9.63
CA GLN A 307 -2.70 11.39 -9.69
C GLN A 307 -3.12 12.19 -10.90
N VAL A 308 -3.43 13.48 -10.69
CA VAL A 308 -3.79 14.41 -11.77
C VAL A 308 -2.51 14.90 -12.44
N ILE A 309 -2.48 14.81 -13.77
CA ILE A 309 -1.34 15.15 -14.64
C ILE A 309 -1.74 16.00 -15.84
N ASP A 310 -2.88 16.69 -15.78
CA ASP A 310 -3.48 17.42 -16.88
C ASP A 310 -2.49 18.35 -17.60
N GLU A 311 -1.62 19.03 -16.85
CA GLU A 311 -0.66 19.99 -17.41
C GLU A 311 0.49 19.34 -18.21
N VAL A 312 0.77 18.05 -17.96
CA VAL A 312 1.91 17.35 -18.56
C VAL A 312 1.50 16.17 -19.44
N GLU A 313 0.22 15.76 -19.38
CA GLU A 313 -0.29 14.64 -20.17
C GLU A 313 0.00 14.78 -21.66
N ALA A 314 -0.25 15.96 -22.22
CA ALA A 314 -0.08 16.21 -23.65
C ALA A 314 1.37 15.97 -24.13
N GLY A 315 2.35 16.28 -23.30
CA GLY A 315 3.79 16.11 -23.59
C GLY A 315 4.30 14.69 -23.45
N CYS A 316 3.57 13.81 -22.77
CA CYS A 316 3.95 12.42 -22.63
C CYS A 316 3.57 11.60 -23.88
N SER A 317 4.50 10.79 -24.38
CA SER A 317 4.28 9.87 -25.51
C SER A 317 3.52 8.61 -25.11
N ALA A 318 3.73 8.13 -23.87
CA ALA A 318 2.90 7.09 -23.26
C ALA A 318 2.81 7.31 -21.74
N ILE A 319 1.74 6.78 -21.14
CA ILE A 319 1.48 6.90 -19.70
C ILE A 319 0.98 5.55 -19.18
N LEU A 320 1.63 5.04 -18.16
CA LEU A 320 1.22 3.86 -17.41
C LEU A 320 0.92 4.24 -15.95
N GLN A 321 -0.15 3.70 -15.40
CA GLN A 321 -0.43 3.71 -13.96
C GLN A 321 -0.07 2.33 -13.40
N ALA A 322 1.00 2.27 -12.63
CA ALA A 322 1.52 1.01 -12.08
C ALA A 322 0.97 0.69 -10.69
N TRP A 323 0.41 1.67 -9.96
CA TRP A 323 -0.06 1.53 -8.58
C TRP A 323 1.08 1.11 -7.63
N TYR A 324 0.81 0.16 -6.73
CA TYR A 324 1.79 -0.57 -5.92
C TYR A 324 1.84 -2.02 -6.43
N PRO A 325 2.67 -2.32 -7.43
CA PRO A 325 2.56 -3.58 -8.18
C PRO A 325 3.18 -4.80 -7.47
N GLY A 326 3.72 -4.64 -6.26
CA GLY A 326 4.27 -5.74 -5.47
C GLY A 326 5.69 -6.14 -5.85
N GLU A 327 6.14 -7.27 -5.33
CA GLU A 327 7.54 -7.72 -5.39
C GLU A 327 8.07 -7.94 -6.82
N GLU A 328 7.22 -8.31 -7.76
CA GLU A 328 7.54 -8.52 -9.17
C GLU A 328 7.19 -7.30 -10.05
N GLY A 329 6.84 -6.18 -9.43
CA GLY A 329 6.37 -4.98 -10.12
C GLY A 329 7.34 -4.43 -11.15
N GLY A 330 8.63 -4.40 -10.85
CA GLY A 330 9.66 -3.98 -11.81
C GLY A 330 9.70 -4.86 -13.06
N ASN A 331 9.60 -6.17 -12.89
CA ASN A 331 9.54 -7.11 -14.01
C ASN A 331 8.30 -6.90 -14.86
N ALA A 332 7.13 -6.74 -14.24
CA ALA A 332 5.86 -6.49 -14.92
C ALA A 332 5.88 -5.19 -15.73
N VAL A 333 6.34 -4.09 -15.13
CA VAL A 333 6.48 -2.79 -15.80
C VAL A 333 7.37 -2.90 -17.02
N VAL A 334 8.56 -3.48 -16.86
CA VAL A 334 9.52 -3.59 -17.98
C VAL A 334 9.02 -4.52 -19.09
N ASP A 335 8.35 -5.62 -18.76
CA ASP A 335 7.77 -6.52 -19.77
C ASP A 335 6.64 -5.85 -20.56
N ILE A 336 5.83 -5.01 -19.91
CA ILE A 336 4.83 -4.18 -20.60
C ILE A 336 5.53 -3.15 -21.52
N LEU A 337 6.55 -2.45 -21.02
CA LEU A 337 7.28 -1.47 -21.82
C LEU A 337 7.96 -2.12 -23.06
N LEU A 338 8.48 -3.33 -22.91
CA LEU A 338 9.13 -4.07 -23.99
C LEU A 338 8.14 -4.82 -24.91
N GLY A 339 6.86 -4.90 -24.54
CA GLY A 339 5.83 -5.61 -25.30
C GLY A 339 5.81 -7.12 -25.10
N ASN A 340 6.49 -7.63 -24.09
CA ASN A 340 6.41 -9.06 -23.70
C ASN A 340 5.05 -9.40 -23.09
N VAL A 341 4.39 -8.40 -22.49
CA VAL A 341 3.05 -8.49 -21.89
C VAL A 341 2.20 -7.33 -22.38
N ASN A 342 0.96 -7.61 -22.75
CA ASN A 342 -0.02 -6.57 -23.06
C ASN A 342 -0.69 -6.07 -21.77
N PRO A 343 -0.65 -4.76 -21.46
CA PRO A 343 -1.30 -4.22 -20.26
C PRO A 343 -2.81 -4.44 -20.32
N SER A 344 -3.38 -4.99 -19.26
CA SER A 344 -4.79 -5.34 -19.21
C SER A 344 -5.57 -4.71 -18.03
N GLY A 345 -4.87 -3.99 -17.17
CA GLY A 345 -5.47 -3.28 -16.04
C GLY A 345 -6.56 -2.30 -16.50
N LYS A 346 -7.55 -2.09 -15.63
CA LYS A 346 -8.66 -1.17 -15.84
C LYS A 346 -8.76 -0.21 -14.68
N LEU A 347 -9.03 1.06 -14.99
CA LEU A 347 -9.31 2.04 -13.95
C LEU A 347 -10.63 1.71 -13.24
N CYS A 348 -10.60 1.73 -11.91
CA CYS A 348 -11.79 1.64 -11.06
C CYS A 348 -12.36 3.03 -10.70
N VAL A 349 -11.66 4.09 -11.07
CA VAL A 349 -12.03 5.50 -10.85
C VAL A 349 -11.75 6.30 -12.12
N LYS A 350 -12.40 7.45 -12.27
CA LYS A 350 -12.05 8.40 -13.30
C LYS A 350 -10.81 9.20 -12.85
N ILE A 351 -9.80 9.27 -13.69
CA ILE A 351 -8.62 10.13 -13.53
C ILE A 351 -8.79 11.32 -14.44
#